data_8fd07b7ecf269e25499b9e73a6dd62db
#
_entry.id   8fd07b7ecf269e25499b9e73a6dd62db
#
_cell.length_a   1.000
_cell.length_b   1.000
_cell.length_c   1.000
_cell.angle_alpha   90.00
_cell.angle_beta   90.00
_cell.angle_gamma   90.00
#
_symmetry.space_group_name_H-M   'P 1'
#
loop_
_entity.id
_entity.type
_entity.pdbx_description
1 polymer ?
#
loop_
_entity_poly.entity_id
_entity_poly.type
_entity_poly.pdbx_seq_one_letter_code
_entity_poly.pdbx_strand_id
1 'polypeptide(L)'
;VKFNSGVRYSQWAINSRLYDFYGNQKKFGFDYYDNNGTLTKEVTWLKDDGKTYQKTFDYVAGLVGKASLEAADFYENFEWSKPWFYAAQGYATGTRYANKNMTLDNMNAAKMYFPILAGNLKSQAATTAATNAINAVIDNMKTYNSKYVIGRGNSALNNTNTNDVQKSMFGGWFHKSTDYTDQMWCDGQYMGPALLAQIIKHTGKTTNISDNDWDIIANQFSITWAQLYDKTTGLLYHGFTANPGDNASSSWAGISKDNVYHSASFWGRANAWYFLALVDILEVMPTN
;
A
#
# COMPACT_ATOMS: atom_id res chain seq x y z
N VAL A 1 -1.90 30.58 12.52
CA VAL A 1 -0.71 30.20 11.75
C VAL A 1 -0.40 31.33 10.80
N LYS A 2 0.69 32.07 11.02
CA LYS A 2 1.14 33.08 10.04
C LYS A 2 1.89 32.34 8.94
N PHE A 3 1.33 32.32 7.74
CA PHE A 3 2.03 31.86 6.55
C PHE A 3 3.17 32.84 6.22
N ASN A 4 4.39 32.38 6.27
CA ASN A 4 5.51 33.16 5.79
C ASN A 4 5.46 33.15 4.26
N SER A 5 5.34 34.31 3.61
CA SER A 5 5.06 34.49 2.18
C SER A 5 6.10 33.92 1.21
N GLY A 6 7.08 33.16 1.67
CA GLY A 6 8.10 32.48 0.87
C GLY A 6 8.13 30.96 1.00
N VAL A 7 7.29 30.34 1.83
CA VAL A 7 7.30 28.88 2.06
C VAL A 7 6.20 28.21 1.26
N ARG A 8 6.56 27.25 0.40
CA ARG A 8 5.58 26.47 -0.34
C ARG A 8 4.78 25.55 0.60
N TYR A 9 3.53 25.26 0.28
CA TYR A 9 2.67 24.39 1.09
C TYR A 9 3.30 23.00 1.34
N SER A 10 3.99 22.42 0.37
CA SER A 10 4.71 21.15 0.53
C SER A 10 5.81 21.22 1.58
N GLN A 11 6.60 22.30 1.62
CA GLN A 11 7.62 22.55 2.65
C GLN A 11 6.97 22.68 4.03
N TRP A 12 5.88 23.43 4.10
CA TRP A 12 5.14 23.59 5.35
C TRP A 12 4.57 22.25 5.85
N ALA A 13 3.96 21.46 4.97
CA ALA A 13 3.41 20.17 5.31
C ALA A 13 4.47 19.22 5.89
N ILE A 14 5.66 19.16 5.28
CA ILE A 14 6.77 18.34 5.77
C ILE A 14 7.30 18.86 7.10
N ASN A 15 7.56 20.16 7.21
CA ASN A 15 8.03 20.76 8.46
C ASN A 15 7.05 20.54 9.61
N SER A 16 5.75 20.58 9.34
CA SER A 16 4.72 20.33 10.36
C SER A 16 4.73 18.88 10.88
N ARG A 17 5.36 17.95 10.15
CA ARG A 17 5.54 16.56 10.58
C ARG A 17 6.84 16.33 11.34
N LEU A 18 7.87 17.15 11.07
CA LEU A 18 9.19 17.02 11.65
C LEU A 18 9.40 17.89 12.90
N TYR A 19 8.71 19.02 12.97
CA TYR A 19 8.91 20.01 14.03
C TYR A 19 7.58 20.40 14.68
N ASP A 20 7.62 20.67 15.99
CA ASP A 20 6.49 21.27 16.69
C ASP A 20 6.35 22.76 16.36
N PHE A 21 5.32 23.39 16.94
CA PHE A 21 5.08 24.82 16.76
C PHE A 21 6.26 25.70 17.22
N TYR A 22 7.06 25.22 18.17
CA TYR A 22 8.22 25.92 18.73
C TYR A 22 9.54 25.60 18.02
N GLY A 23 9.50 24.76 16.97
CA GLY A 23 10.70 24.37 16.21
C GLY A 23 11.49 23.22 16.83
N ASN A 24 10.98 22.57 17.88
CA ASN A 24 11.60 21.36 18.43
C ASN A 24 11.32 20.16 17.52
N GLN A 25 12.30 19.27 17.39
CA GLN A 25 12.11 18.05 16.62
C GLN A 25 11.03 17.17 17.24
N LYS A 26 9.96 16.93 16.50
CA LYS A 26 8.89 16.05 16.92
C LYS A 26 9.32 14.58 16.86
N LYS A 27 8.72 13.80 17.74
CA LYS A 27 8.63 12.35 17.55
C LYS A 27 7.80 12.12 16.31
N PHE A 28 8.39 11.57 15.30
CA PHE A 28 7.79 11.42 13.99
C PHE A 28 6.47 10.62 14.07
N GLY A 29 5.35 11.22 13.68
CA GLY A 29 4.04 10.59 13.80
C GLY A 29 2.87 11.44 13.32
N PHE A 30 1.66 10.96 13.56
CA PHE A 30 0.40 11.68 13.33
C PHE A 30 -0.35 11.86 14.63
N ASP A 31 -0.87 13.07 14.80
CA ASP A 31 -1.81 13.37 15.87
C ASP A 31 -3.23 13.37 15.30
N TYR A 32 -4.13 12.74 15.99
CA TYR A 32 -5.55 12.73 15.67
C TYR A 32 -6.28 13.69 16.61
N TYR A 33 -7.08 14.56 16.03
CA TYR A 33 -7.89 15.53 16.74
C TYR A 33 -9.37 15.24 16.47
N ASP A 34 -10.23 15.48 17.46
CA ASP A 34 -11.67 15.47 17.28
C ASP A 34 -12.16 16.73 16.55
N ASN A 35 -13.48 16.81 16.32
CA ASN A 35 -14.10 17.94 15.63
C ASN A 35 -13.98 19.27 16.42
N ASN A 36 -13.61 19.22 17.70
CA ASN A 36 -13.39 20.37 18.56
C ASN A 36 -11.92 20.80 18.63
N GLY A 37 -11.04 20.11 17.90
CA GLY A 37 -9.60 20.35 17.92
C GLY A 37 -8.87 19.77 19.14
N THR A 38 -9.51 18.85 19.88
CA THR A 38 -8.89 18.17 21.02
C THR A 38 -8.06 16.98 20.53
N LEU A 39 -6.80 16.87 20.99
CA LEU A 39 -5.93 15.73 20.70
C LEU A 39 -6.53 14.44 21.29
N THR A 40 -6.96 13.52 20.43
CA THR A 40 -7.59 12.26 20.84
C THR A 40 -6.61 11.08 20.81
N LYS A 41 -5.60 11.15 19.96
CA LYS A 41 -4.60 10.09 19.82
C LYS A 41 -3.31 10.65 19.25
N GLU A 42 -2.23 10.39 19.95
CA GLU A 42 -0.87 10.59 19.45
C GLU A 42 -0.33 9.27 18.89
N VAL A 43 0.12 9.27 17.64
CA VAL A 43 0.75 8.12 17.01
C VAL A 43 2.18 8.50 16.67
N THR A 44 3.13 8.04 17.50
CA THR A 44 4.55 8.23 17.27
C THR A 44 5.16 7.00 16.59
N TRP A 45 5.88 7.21 15.50
CA TRP A 45 6.64 6.15 14.85
C TRP A 45 8.05 6.01 15.40
N LEU A 46 8.59 7.07 15.99
CA LEU A 46 9.86 7.06 16.70
C LEU A 46 9.62 6.90 18.21
N LYS A 47 10.42 6.05 18.85
CA LYS A 47 10.52 6.01 20.31
C LYS A 47 11.28 7.25 20.81
N ASP A 48 11.33 7.39 22.14
CA ASP A 48 11.96 8.53 22.82
C ASP A 48 13.45 8.70 22.54
N ASP A 49 14.13 7.65 22.10
CA ASP A 49 15.52 7.69 21.68
C ASP A 49 15.76 8.36 20.32
N GLY A 50 14.69 8.76 19.62
CA GLY A 50 14.74 9.40 18.32
C GLY A 50 15.23 8.50 17.18
N LYS A 51 15.49 7.22 17.42
CA LYS A 51 16.10 6.28 16.47
C LYS A 51 15.32 4.97 16.30
N THR A 52 14.65 4.51 17.36
CA THR A 52 13.94 3.23 17.33
C THR A 52 12.50 3.44 16.86
N TYR A 53 12.05 2.63 15.90
CA TYR A 53 10.71 2.70 15.32
C TYR A 53 9.75 1.78 16.05
N GLN A 54 8.51 2.26 16.23
CA GLN A 54 7.41 1.43 16.72
C GLN A 54 6.90 0.49 15.62
N LYS A 55 6.29 -0.64 16.01
CA LYS A 55 5.96 -1.78 15.14
C LYS A 55 4.89 -1.54 14.07
N THR A 56 4.21 -0.41 14.04
CA THR A 56 3.07 -0.15 13.13
C THR A 56 3.49 0.60 11.88
N PHE A 57 4.37 0.02 11.10
CA PHE A 57 4.72 0.55 9.78
C PHE A 57 3.89 -0.17 8.73
N ASP A 58 2.94 0.53 8.15
CA ASP A 58 2.03 0.06 7.11
C ASP A 58 2.02 1.03 5.92
N TYR A 59 1.06 0.87 5.01
CA TYR A 59 0.94 1.70 3.81
C TYR A 59 0.85 3.19 4.10
N VAL A 60 0.27 3.62 5.24
CA VAL A 60 0.16 5.04 5.61
C VAL A 60 1.54 5.64 5.84
N ALA A 61 2.34 4.99 6.69
CA ALA A 61 3.71 5.42 6.97
C ALA A 61 4.58 5.37 5.72
N GLY A 62 4.41 4.33 4.90
CA GLY A 62 5.12 4.17 3.62
C GLY A 62 4.81 5.30 2.64
N LEU A 63 3.54 5.69 2.51
CA LEU A 63 3.13 6.79 1.63
C LEU A 63 3.71 8.13 2.09
N VAL A 64 3.62 8.44 3.39
CA VAL A 64 4.16 9.68 3.94
C VAL A 64 5.69 9.70 3.82
N GLY A 65 6.34 8.54 4.04
CA GLY A 65 7.78 8.39 3.85
C GLY A 65 8.22 8.65 2.41
N LYS A 66 7.52 8.03 1.45
CA LYS A 66 7.76 8.26 0.02
C LYS A 66 7.65 9.74 -0.31
N ALA A 67 6.53 10.38 0.00
CA ALA A 67 6.29 11.78 -0.31
C ALA A 67 7.31 12.72 0.37
N SER A 68 7.70 12.43 1.61
CA SER A 68 8.69 13.23 2.34
C SER A 68 10.10 13.11 1.74
N LEU A 69 10.49 11.90 1.33
CA LEU A 69 11.79 11.65 0.70
C LEU A 69 11.88 12.28 -0.69
N GLU A 70 10.82 12.18 -1.49
CA GLU A 70 10.74 12.82 -2.81
C GLU A 70 10.80 14.34 -2.70
N ALA A 71 10.10 14.92 -1.72
CA ALA A 71 10.17 16.35 -1.47
C ALA A 71 11.54 16.78 -0.92
N ALA A 72 12.15 15.98 -0.04
CA ALA A 72 13.50 16.25 0.45
C ALA A 72 14.52 16.27 -0.70
N ASP A 73 14.41 15.32 -1.63
CA ASP A 73 15.25 15.27 -2.82
C ASP A 73 15.02 16.47 -3.76
N PHE A 74 13.75 16.81 -4.00
CA PHE A 74 13.38 17.95 -4.83
C PHE A 74 13.87 19.31 -4.28
N TYR A 75 13.84 19.48 -2.95
CA TYR A 75 14.31 20.69 -2.29
C TYR A 75 15.78 20.63 -1.85
N GLU A 76 16.48 19.55 -2.17
CA GLU A 76 17.87 19.30 -1.79
C GLU A 76 18.08 19.40 -0.25
N ASN A 77 17.08 18.99 0.54
CA ASN A 77 17.09 19.14 1.98
C ASN A 77 17.36 17.80 2.67
N PHE A 78 18.63 17.52 2.94
CA PHE A 78 19.07 16.29 3.59
C PHE A 78 18.48 16.09 4.99
N GLU A 79 18.26 17.16 5.75
CA GLU A 79 17.71 17.06 7.11
C GLU A 79 16.29 16.46 7.12
N TRP A 80 15.48 16.73 6.08
CA TRP A 80 14.15 16.14 5.94
C TRP A 80 14.17 14.65 5.62
N SER A 81 15.25 14.16 5.01
CA SER A 81 15.39 12.74 4.68
C SER A 81 15.89 11.89 5.85
N LYS A 82 16.64 12.47 6.79
CA LYS A 82 17.27 11.72 7.91
C LYS A 82 16.31 10.83 8.70
N PRO A 83 15.14 11.30 9.18
CA PRO A 83 14.21 10.47 9.91
C PRO A 83 13.76 9.24 9.12
N TRP A 84 13.54 9.42 7.80
CA TRP A 84 13.13 8.35 6.91
C TRP A 84 14.25 7.38 6.58
N PHE A 85 15.50 7.85 6.51
CA PHE A 85 16.65 6.96 6.39
C PHE A 85 16.81 6.07 7.63
N TYR A 86 16.58 6.62 8.83
CA TYR A 86 16.54 5.80 10.06
C TYR A 86 15.35 4.84 10.06
N ALA A 87 14.17 5.29 9.62
CA ALA A 87 13.01 4.43 9.46
C ALA A 87 13.32 3.23 8.56
N ALA A 88 13.88 3.49 7.39
CA ALA A 88 14.25 2.45 6.44
C ALA A 88 15.17 1.40 7.05
N GLN A 89 16.20 1.82 7.79
CA GLN A 89 17.12 0.93 8.47
C GLN A 89 16.42 0.08 9.55
N GLY A 90 15.58 0.70 10.39
CA GLY A 90 14.86 0.03 11.46
C GLY A 90 13.88 -1.03 10.94
N TYR A 91 13.24 -0.81 9.81
CA TYR A 91 12.30 -1.77 9.21
C TYR A 91 12.97 -2.86 8.39
N ALA A 92 14.09 -2.57 7.75
CA ALA A 92 14.83 -3.56 6.98
C ALA A 92 15.54 -4.59 7.86
N THR A 93 15.98 -4.19 9.05
CA THR A 93 16.62 -5.09 10.02
C THR A 93 15.64 -5.86 10.89
N GLY A 94 14.37 -5.44 10.91
CA GLY A 94 13.31 -6.10 11.67
C GLY A 94 12.81 -7.37 10.99
N THR A 95 12.23 -8.26 11.77
CA THR A 95 11.59 -9.50 11.33
C THR A 95 10.34 -9.26 10.46
N ARG A 96 9.97 -7.99 10.21
CA ARG A 96 8.72 -7.64 9.54
C ARG A 96 8.67 -8.18 8.11
N TYR A 97 9.68 -7.92 7.29
CA TYR A 97 9.73 -8.43 5.92
C TYR A 97 10.15 -9.92 5.83
N ALA A 98 10.66 -10.49 6.91
CA ALA A 98 10.89 -11.93 7.01
C ALA A 98 9.57 -12.73 7.21
N ASN A 99 8.49 -12.05 7.62
CA ASN A 99 7.17 -12.69 7.76
C ASN A 99 6.53 -12.89 6.39
N LYS A 100 6.44 -14.13 5.94
CA LYS A 100 5.83 -14.52 4.65
C LYS A 100 4.29 -14.48 4.62
N ASN A 101 3.64 -13.98 5.66
CA ASN A 101 2.20 -13.80 5.75
C ASN A 101 1.79 -12.32 5.73
N MET A 102 2.56 -11.47 5.10
CA MET A 102 2.24 -10.04 4.97
C MET A 102 0.97 -9.85 4.15
N THR A 103 0.15 -8.89 4.56
CA THR A 103 -0.97 -8.39 3.74
C THR A 103 -0.44 -7.43 2.67
N LEU A 104 -1.27 -7.11 1.68
CA LEU A 104 -0.93 -6.09 0.68
C LEU A 104 -0.62 -4.74 1.33
N ASP A 105 -1.40 -4.32 2.34
CA ASP A 105 -1.16 -3.09 3.11
C ASP A 105 0.23 -3.05 3.75
N ASN A 106 0.67 -4.17 4.31
CA ASN A 106 1.98 -4.25 4.94
C ASN A 106 3.13 -4.17 3.92
N MET A 107 2.97 -4.85 2.78
CA MET A 107 3.97 -4.81 1.71
C MET A 107 4.07 -3.42 1.10
N ASN A 108 2.95 -2.70 0.95
CA ASN A 108 2.90 -1.39 0.32
C ASN A 108 3.77 -0.34 1.02
N ALA A 109 4.01 -0.46 2.32
CA ALA A 109 4.93 0.40 3.05
C ALA A 109 6.33 0.49 2.40
N ALA A 110 6.72 -0.55 1.65
CA ALA A 110 7.99 -0.59 0.93
C ALA A 110 8.13 0.46 -0.17
N LYS A 111 7.06 1.12 -0.59
CA LYS A 111 7.14 2.21 -1.57
C LYS A 111 8.07 3.36 -1.15
N MET A 112 8.27 3.58 0.15
CA MET A 112 9.22 4.57 0.63
C MET A 112 10.69 4.26 0.29
N TYR A 113 11.03 3.01 -0.04
CA TYR A 113 12.40 2.65 -0.34
C TYR A 113 12.84 3.09 -1.75
N PHE A 114 11.91 3.30 -2.67
CA PHE A 114 12.27 3.71 -4.05
C PHE A 114 12.93 5.10 -4.10
N PRO A 115 12.43 6.15 -3.42
CA PRO A 115 13.16 7.42 -3.34
C PRO A 115 14.54 7.29 -2.69
N ILE A 116 14.74 6.35 -1.75
CA ILE A 116 16.06 6.10 -1.17
C ILE A 116 17.03 5.51 -2.19
N LEU A 117 16.53 4.63 -3.07
CA LEU A 117 17.35 3.98 -4.09
C LEU A 117 17.62 4.92 -5.28
N ALA A 118 16.60 5.64 -5.74
CA ALA A 118 16.65 6.45 -6.97
C ALA A 118 17.02 7.91 -6.74
N GLY A 119 16.71 8.49 -5.56
CA GLY A 119 16.94 9.91 -5.24
C GLY A 119 18.41 10.32 -5.21
N ASN A 120 18.67 11.63 -5.20
CA ASN A 120 20.01 12.21 -5.17
C ASN A 120 20.59 12.28 -3.76
N LEU A 121 19.72 12.40 -2.74
CA LEU A 121 20.14 12.38 -1.35
C LEU A 121 20.50 10.95 -0.94
N LYS A 122 21.72 10.73 -0.50
CA LYS A 122 22.28 9.40 -0.24
C LYS A 122 22.64 9.17 1.23
N SER A 123 22.34 7.94 1.65
CA SER A 123 22.86 7.35 2.89
C SER A 123 23.16 5.89 2.59
N GLN A 124 24.42 5.49 2.67
CA GLN A 124 24.85 4.12 2.36
C GLN A 124 24.08 3.09 3.21
N ALA A 125 23.90 3.37 4.49
CA ALA A 125 23.16 2.48 5.39
C ALA A 125 21.68 2.36 4.99
N ALA A 126 21.02 3.49 4.63
CA ALA A 126 19.64 3.49 4.17
C ALA A 126 19.50 2.79 2.80
N THR A 127 20.44 2.98 1.89
CA THR A 127 20.45 2.31 0.58
C THR A 127 20.58 0.80 0.71
N THR A 128 21.48 0.33 1.58
CA THR A 128 21.62 -1.11 1.88
C THR A 128 20.33 -1.67 2.49
N ALA A 129 19.75 -0.96 3.44
CA ALA A 129 18.49 -1.35 4.07
C ALA A 129 17.34 -1.41 3.06
N ALA A 130 17.23 -0.41 2.18
CA ALA A 130 16.22 -0.35 1.12
C ALA A 130 16.35 -1.53 0.14
N THR A 131 17.57 -1.85 -0.29
CA THR A 131 17.82 -2.99 -1.17
C THR A 131 17.38 -4.31 -0.53
N ASN A 132 17.72 -4.52 0.73
CA ASN A 132 17.35 -5.73 1.47
C ASN A 132 15.82 -5.83 1.66
N ALA A 133 15.17 -4.71 2.00
CA ALA A 133 13.73 -4.65 2.17
C ALA A 133 12.99 -4.97 0.85
N ILE A 134 13.40 -4.39 -0.26
CA ILE A 134 12.77 -4.65 -1.57
C ILE A 134 12.96 -6.11 -1.97
N ASN A 135 14.13 -6.72 -1.76
CA ASN A 135 14.32 -8.15 -2.03
C ASN A 135 13.37 -9.01 -1.19
N ALA A 136 13.22 -8.72 0.09
CA ALA A 136 12.29 -9.44 0.97
C ALA A 136 10.82 -9.24 0.55
N VAL A 137 10.45 -8.07 0.08
CA VAL A 137 9.10 -7.81 -0.45
C VAL A 137 8.85 -8.58 -1.74
N ILE A 138 9.82 -8.69 -2.63
CA ILE A 138 9.73 -9.54 -3.84
C ILE A 138 9.42 -10.97 -3.44
N ASP A 139 10.12 -11.54 -2.46
CA ASP A 139 9.87 -12.91 -1.98
C ASP A 139 8.49 -13.06 -1.32
N ASN A 140 8.03 -12.03 -0.60
CA ASN A 140 6.67 -11.98 -0.07
C ASN A 140 5.63 -11.93 -1.18
N MET A 141 5.83 -11.17 -2.25
CA MET A 141 4.92 -11.10 -3.39
C MET A 141 4.84 -12.42 -4.15
N LYS A 142 5.97 -13.13 -4.33
CA LYS A 142 5.98 -14.51 -4.87
C LYS A 142 5.10 -15.43 -4.04
N THR A 143 5.29 -15.40 -2.71
CA THR A 143 4.49 -16.18 -1.77
C THR A 143 3.01 -15.78 -1.86
N TYR A 144 2.73 -14.49 -1.92
CA TYR A 144 1.38 -13.95 -2.00
C TYR A 144 0.65 -14.44 -3.26
N ASN A 145 1.27 -14.30 -4.42
CA ASN A 145 0.70 -14.72 -5.68
C ASN A 145 0.55 -16.26 -5.81
N SER A 146 1.27 -17.05 -5.03
CA SER A 146 1.08 -18.50 -4.98
C SER A 146 -0.03 -18.94 -4.03
N LYS A 147 -0.23 -18.22 -2.91
CA LYS A 147 -1.09 -18.66 -1.81
C LYS A 147 -2.40 -17.88 -1.66
N TYR A 148 -2.40 -16.57 -1.93
CA TYR A 148 -3.51 -15.68 -1.58
C TYR A 148 -4.20 -15.14 -2.82
N VAL A 149 -4.68 -16.08 -3.64
CA VAL A 149 -5.26 -15.82 -4.97
C VAL A 149 -6.56 -16.59 -5.10
N ILE A 150 -7.61 -15.91 -5.56
CA ILE A 150 -8.92 -16.53 -5.82
C ILE A 150 -8.76 -17.65 -6.84
N GLY A 151 -9.28 -18.83 -6.52
CA GLY A 151 -9.26 -20.02 -7.36
C GLY A 151 -8.01 -20.89 -7.21
N ARG A 152 -7.03 -20.51 -6.36
CA ARG A 152 -5.84 -21.33 -6.06
C ARG A 152 -5.24 -21.03 -4.68
N GLY A 153 -4.26 -21.83 -4.28
CA GLY A 153 -3.55 -21.67 -3.01
C GLY A 153 -4.49 -21.85 -1.82
N ASN A 154 -4.68 -20.79 -1.02
CA ASN A 154 -5.55 -20.79 0.15
C ASN A 154 -7.01 -20.41 -0.16
N SER A 155 -7.38 -20.26 -1.44
CA SER A 155 -8.77 -20.03 -1.83
C SER A 155 -9.65 -21.20 -1.41
N ALA A 156 -10.85 -20.89 -0.94
CA ALA A 156 -11.89 -21.90 -0.72
C ALA A 156 -12.50 -22.41 -2.03
N LEU A 157 -12.19 -21.75 -3.15
CA LEU A 157 -12.75 -21.99 -4.47
C LEU A 157 -11.76 -22.72 -5.37
N ASN A 158 -12.30 -23.56 -6.26
CA ASN A 158 -11.56 -24.24 -7.30
C ASN A 158 -12.47 -24.48 -8.52
N ASN A 159 -11.92 -25.04 -9.60
CA ASN A 159 -12.66 -25.25 -10.84
C ASN A 159 -13.88 -26.18 -10.73
N THR A 160 -14.02 -26.97 -9.67
CA THR A 160 -15.08 -27.96 -9.51
C THR A 160 -16.24 -27.48 -8.65
N ASN A 161 -16.04 -26.51 -7.77
CA ASN A 161 -17.05 -26.03 -6.81
C ASN A 161 -17.50 -24.57 -7.07
N THR A 162 -17.29 -24.04 -8.27
CA THR A 162 -17.57 -22.65 -8.60
C THR A 162 -18.49 -22.50 -9.80
N ASN A 163 -19.30 -21.43 -9.77
CA ASN A 163 -20.08 -20.98 -10.92
C ASN A 163 -19.24 -20.06 -11.84
N ASP A 164 -19.81 -19.65 -12.98
CA ASP A 164 -19.09 -18.85 -13.97
C ASP A 164 -18.77 -17.43 -13.46
N VAL A 165 -19.61 -16.85 -12.60
CA VAL A 165 -19.35 -15.54 -11.97
C VAL A 165 -18.11 -15.65 -11.08
N GLN A 166 -18.04 -16.66 -10.24
CA GLN A 166 -16.89 -16.89 -9.37
C GLN A 166 -15.61 -17.18 -10.17
N LYS A 167 -15.70 -17.94 -11.28
CA LYS A 167 -14.56 -18.19 -12.17
C LYS A 167 -14.02 -16.91 -12.81
N SER A 168 -14.87 -15.93 -13.08
CA SER A 168 -14.41 -14.63 -13.62
C SER A 168 -13.55 -13.83 -12.64
N MET A 169 -13.51 -14.23 -11.37
CA MET A 169 -12.71 -13.61 -10.31
C MET A 169 -11.35 -14.34 -10.10
N PHE A 170 -11.14 -15.47 -10.76
CA PHE A 170 -9.92 -16.26 -10.59
C PHE A 170 -8.67 -15.48 -10.99
N GLY A 171 -7.63 -15.61 -10.20
CA GLY A 171 -6.40 -14.83 -10.37
C GLY A 171 -6.36 -13.55 -9.55
N GLY A 172 -7.48 -13.11 -8.99
CA GLY A 172 -7.55 -11.93 -8.12
C GLY A 172 -6.83 -12.14 -6.81
N TRP A 173 -6.03 -11.16 -6.38
CA TRP A 173 -5.30 -11.22 -5.11
C TRP A 173 -6.19 -10.89 -3.93
N PHE A 174 -6.16 -11.70 -2.89
CA PHE A 174 -6.81 -11.34 -1.63
C PHE A 174 -6.27 -10.00 -1.12
N HIS A 175 -7.12 -9.16 -0.55
CA HIS A 175 -6.63 -7.94 0.09
C HIS A 175 -5.88 -8.26 1.40
N LYS A 176 -6.39 -9.22 2.17
CA LYS A 176 -5.77 -9.74 3.39
C LYS A 176 -5.40 -11.21 3.23
N SER A 177 -4.24 -11.58 3.75
CA SER A 177 -3.72 -12.94 3.57
C SER A 177 -4.47 -14.02 4.37
N THR A 178 -5.15 -13.67 5.46
CA THR A 178 -5.75 -14.65 6.39
C THR A 178 -7.19 -14.36 6.78
N ASP A 179 -7.53 -13.11 7.07
CA ASP A 179 -8.82 -12.80 7.72
C ASP A 179 -9.99 -12.64 6.76
N TYR A 180 -9.69 -12.36 5.49
CA TYR A 180 -10.66 -12.08 4.43
C TYR A 180 -10.31 -12.86 3.16
N THR A 181 -10.38 -14.17 3.26
CA THR A 181 -10.09 -15.06 2.12
C THR A 181 -11.09 -14.83 0.99
N ASP A 182 -10.61 -14.98 -0.25
CA ASP A 182 -11.39 -14.79 -1.47
C ASP A 182 -12.01 -13.38 -1.63
N GLN A 183 -11.45 -12.37 -0.96
CA GLN A 183 -11.90 -10.98 -1.09
C GLN A 183 -10.85 -10.09 -1.76
N MET A 184 -11.30 -9.32 -2.75
CA MET A 184 -10.54 -8.18 -3.29
C MET A 184 -11.21 -6.87 -2.87
N TRP A 185 -10.40 -5.91 -2.48
CA TRP A 185 -10.86 -4.55 -2.21
C TRP A 185 -10.28 -3.61 -3.25
N CYS A 186 -11.03 -2.57 -3.58
CA CYS A 186 -10.61 -1.53 -4.52
C CYS A 186 -9.27 -0.90 -4.09
N ASP A 187 -9.06 -0.72 -2.80
CA ASP A 187 -7.80 -0.27 -2.17
C ASP A 187 -6.60 -1.17 -2.55
N GLY A 188 -6.84 -2.47 -2.72
CA GLY A 188 -5.81 -3.46 -3.02
C GLY A 188 -5.02 -3.17 -4.29
N GLN A 189 -5.60 -2.43 -5.24
CA GLN A 189 -4.93 -2.07 -6.49
C GLN A 189 -3.72 -1.15 -6.24
N TYR A 190 -3.84 -0.22 -5.30
CA TYR A 190 -2.71 0.60 -4.86
C TYR A 190 -1.72 -0.20 -4.01
N MET A 191 -2.23 -1.11 -3.17
CA MET A 191 -1.40 -1.82 -2.19
C MET A 191 -0.48 -2.87 -2.83
N GLY A 192 -0.96 -3.63 -3.80
CA GLY A 192 -0.22 -4.72 -4.45
C GLY A 192 0.28 -4.38 -5.86
N PRO A 193 -0.60 -4.32 -6.87
CA PRO A 193 -0.23 -4.11 -8.27
C PRO A 193 0.63 -2.87 -8.52
N ALA A 194 0.29 -1.73 -7.92
CA ALA A 194 1.08 -0.51 -8.06
C ALA A 194 2.46 -0.64 -7.37
N LEU A 195 2.57 -1.37 -6.27
CA LEU A 195 3.87 -1.68 -5.68
C LEU A 195 4.71 -2.58 -6.59
N LEU A 196 4.10 -3.61 -7.20
CA LEU A 196 4.78 -4.50 -8.14
C LEU A 196 5.34 -3.72 -9.35
N ALA A 197 4.55 -2.82 -9.92
CA ALA A 197 4.99 -1.96 -11.01
C ALA A 197 6.23 -1.13 -10.64
N GLN A 198 6.25 -0.54 -9.44
CA GLN A 198 7.40 0.20 -8.93
C GLN A 198 8.63 -0.69 -8.70
N ILE A 199 8.44 -1.92 -8.20
CA ILE A 199 9.52 -2.89 -8.06
C ILE A 199 10.16 -3.19 -9.42
N ILE A 200 9.36 -3.51 -10.43
CA ILE A 200 9.85 -3.79 -11.78
C ILE A 200 10.65 -2.61 -12.32
N LYS A 201 10.10 -1.41 -12.23
CA LYS A 201 10.73 -0.18 -12.73
C LYS A 201 12.08 0.10 -12.07
N HIS A 202 12.12 0.08 -10.74
CA HIS A 202 13.32 0.51 -10.00
C HIS A 202 14.40 -0.55 -9.85
N THR A 203 14.05 -1.84 -9.95
CA THR A 203 15.00 -2.92 -9.73
C THR A 203 15.30 -3.74 -10.96
N GLY A 204 14.47 -3.64 -12.01
CA GLY A 204 14.50 -4.54 -13.16
C GLY A 204 14.17 -6.01 -12.78
N LYS A 205 13.74 -6.25 -11.54
CA LYS A 205 13.42 -7.59 -11.04
C LYS A 205 11.93 -7.83 -11.18
N THR A 206 11.62 -8.99 -11.73
CA THR A 206 10.27 -9.54 -11.72
C THR A 206 10.12 -10.49 -10.53
N THR A 207 8.89 -10.81 -10.19
CA THR A 207 8.62 -11.81 -9.15
C THR A 207 8.83 -13.23 -9.65
N ASN A 208 9.07 -13.43 -10.96
CA ASN A 208 9.15 -14.72 -11.63
C ASN A 208 7.94 -15.63 -11.34
N ILE A 209 6.79 -15.03 -11.21
CA ILE A 209 5.55 -15.75 -10.91
C ILE A 209 4.90 -16.22 -12.20
N SER A 210 5.08 -15.47 -13.25
CA SER A 210 4.77 -15.80 -14.64
C SER A 210 5.76 -15.08 -15.53
N ASP A 211 5.76 -15.44 -16.81
CA ASP A 211 6.64 -14.83 -17.81
C ASP A 211 6.37 -13.33 -18.03
N ASN A 212 5.25 -12.82 -17.51
CA ASN A 212 4.87 -11.42 -17.64
C ASN A 212 4.16 -10.87 -16.38
N ASP A 213 4.90 -10.22 -15.50
CA ASP A 213 4.32 -9.58 -14.30
C ASP A 213 3.40 -8.39 -14.65
N TRP A 214 3.54 -7.78 -15.84
CA TRP A 214 2.61 -6.75 -16.30
C TRP A 214 1.22 -7.29 -16.61
N ASP A 215 1.11 -8.54 -17.11
CA ASP A 215 -0.18 -9.20 -17.29
C ASP A 215 -0.87 -9.49 -15.95
N ILE A 216 -0.09 -9.84 -14.92
CA ILE A 216 -0.62 -9.98 -13.56
C ILE A 216 -1.21 -8.65 -13.10
N ILE A 217 -0.47 -7.55 -13.25
CA ILE A 217 -0.93 -6.21 -12.88
C ILE A 217 -2.22 -5.86 -13.62
N ALA A 218 -2.23 -5.99 -14.94
CA ALA A 218 -3.40 -5.69 -15.77
C ALA A 218 -4.62 -6.53 -15.38
N ASN A 219 -4.41 -7.83 -15.09
CA ASN A 219 -5.47 -8.73 -14.67
C ASN A 219 -6.11 -8.32 -13.34
N GLN A 220 -5.33 -7.85 -12.35
CA GLN A 220 -5.91 -7.36 -11.09
C GLN A 220 -6.90 -6.21 -11.34
N PHE A 221 -6.55 -5.25 -12.21
CA PHE A 221 -7.42 -4.13 -12.57
C PHE A 221 -8.65 -4.60 -13.36
N SER A 222 -8.48 -5.51 -14.30
CA SER A 222 -9.57 -6.06 -15.09
C SER A 222 -10.61 -6.78 -14.23
N ILE A 223 -10.17 -7.62 -13.30
CA ILE A 223 -11.05 -8.31 -12.35
C ILE A 223 -11.76 -7.28 -11.45
N THR A 224 -11.02 -6.33 -10.86
CA THR A 224 -11.59 -5.33 -9.98
C THR A 224 -12.65 -4.49 -10.71
N TRP A 225 -12.34 -4.03 -11.91
CA TRP A 225 -13.29 -3.27 -12.73
C TRP A 225 -14.54 -4.08 -13.06
N ALA A 226 -14.37 -5.31 -13.53
CA ALA A 226 -15.50 -6.17 -13.91
C ALA A 226 -16.46 -6.46 -12.75
N GLN A 227 -15.93 -6.56 -11.51
CA GLN A 227 -16.72 -6.92 -10.35
C GLN A 227 -17.29 -5.71 -9.58
N LEU A 228 -16.63 -4.55 -9.66
CA LEU A 228 -16.96 -3.43 -8.78
C LEU A 228 -17.53 -2.21 -9.51
N TYR A 229 -17.42 -2.13 -10.84
CA TYR A 229 -17.88 -0.94 -11.56
C TYR A 229 -19.40 -0.86 -11.63
N ASP A 230 -19.94 0.22 -11.10
CA ASP A 230 -21.36 0.58 -11.22
C ASP A 230 -21.58 1.56 -12.38
N LYS A 231 -22.29 1.11 -13.39
CA LYS A 231 -22.60 1.91 -14.60
C LYS A 231 -23.48 3.13 -14.31
N THR A 232 -24.25 3.10 -13.23
CA THR A 232 -25.20 4.16 -12.89
C THR A 232 -24.49 5.37 -12.30
N THR A 233 -23.51 5.11 -11.42
CA THR A 233 -22.78 6.17 -10.70
C THR A 233 -21.41 6.47 -11.30
N GLY A 234 -20.85 5.54 -12.09
CA GLY A 234 -19.47 5.62 -12.57
C GLY A 234 -18.41 5.33 -11.51
N LEU A 235 -18.82 4.86 -10.32
CA LEU A 235 -17.92 4.55 -9.19
C LEU A 235 -17.68 3.05 -9.08
N LEU A 236 -16.67 2.71 -8.29
CA LEU A 236 -16.39 1.32 -7.90
C LEU A 236 -16.92 1.09 -6.48
N TYR A 237 -17.62 -0.03 -6.29
CA TYR A 237 -17.93 -0.53 -4.96
C TYR A 237 -16.63 -0.80 -4.17
N HIS A 238 -16.70 -0.77 -2.84
CA HIS A 238 -15.51 -0.86 -1.97
C HIS A 238 -14.71 -2.17 -2.16
N GLY A 239 -15.42 -3.29 -2.24
CA GLY A 239 -14.78 -4.60 -2.42
C GLY A 239 -15.77 -5.67 -2.83
N PHE A 240 -15.25 -6.83 -3.20
CA PHE A 240 -16.04 -8.00 -3.49
C PHE A 240 -15.46 -9.25 -2.82
N THR A 241 -16.30 -10.26 -2.69
CA THR A 241 -15.89 -11.62 -2.29
C THR A 241 -16.34 -12.63 -3.33
N ALA A 242 -15.42 -13.50 -3.73
CA ALA A 242 -15.75 -14.62 -4.60
C ALA A 242 -16.47 -15.77 -3.85
N ASN A 243 -16.42 -15.76 -2.52
CA ASN A 243 -17.07 -16.72 -1.64
C ASN A 243 -17.97 -15.99 -0.64
N PRO A 244 -19.13 -15.46 -1.07
CA PRO A 244 -20.05 -14.76 -0.19
C PRO A 244 -20.59 -15.71 0.88
N GLY A 245 -20.67 -15.24 2.11
CA GLY A 245 -21.17 -16.01 3.26
C GLY A 245 -21.98 -15.12 4.20
N ASP A 246 -22.61 -15.75 5.16
CA ASP A 246 -23.49 -15.07 6.13
C ASP A 246 -22.74 -14.60 7.39
N ASN A 247 -21.43 -14.81 7.46
CA ASN A 247 -20.61 -14.33 8.59
C ASN A 247 -20.17 -12.87 8.40
N ALA A 248 -19.85 -12.21 9.51
CA ALA A 248 -19.48 -10.79 9.52
C ALA A 248 -18.24 -10.45 8.67
N SER A 249 -17.35 -11.41 8.46
CA SER A 249 -16.12 -11.19 7.66
C SER A 249 -16.37 -11.16 6.17
N SER A 250 -17.40 -11.86 5.68
CA SER A 250 -17.73 -11.97 4.25
C SER A 250 -18.95 -11.14 3.83
N SER A 251 -19.93 -10.97 4.72
CA SER A 251 -21.22 -10.34 4.39
C SER A 251 -21.13 -8.87 3.98
N TRP A 252 -20.11 -8.14 4.39
CA TRP A 252 -19.94 -6.74 3.97
C TRP A 252 -19.54 -6.62 2.50
N ALA A 253 -18.78 -7.61 1.98
CA ALA A 253 -18.27 -7.61 0.60
C ALA A 253 -19.13 -8.44 -0.36
N GLY A 254 -20.21 -9.08 0.13
CA GLY A 254 -21.14 -9.81 -0.69
C GLY A 254 -22.12 -10.64 0.16
N ILE A 255 -23.31 -10.89 -0.36
CA ILE A 255 -24.41 -11.59 0.35
C ILE A 255 -24.81 -12.83 -0.47
N SER A 256 -24.58 -14.02 0.09
CA SER A 256 -24.81 -15.29 -0.61
C SER A 256 -26.27 -15.52 -1.00
N LYS A 257 -27.21 -15.19 -0.12
CA LYS A 257 -28.66 -15.38 -0.37
C LYS A 257 -29.20 -14.59 -1.54
N ASP A 258 -28.54 -13.47 -1.88
CA ASP A 258 -28.95 -12.56 -2.95
C ASP A 258 -28.09 -12.70 -4.21
N ASN A 259 -27.14 -13.64 -4.21
CA ASN A 259 -26.10 -13.77 -5.26
C ASN A 259 -25.35 -12.45 -5.55
N VAL A 260 -25.18 -11.62 -4.53
CA VAL A 260 -24.44 -10.38 -4.62
C VAL A 260 -23.01 -10.61 -4.17
N TYR A 261 -22.06 -10.36 -5.06
CA TYR A 261 -20.63 -10.60 -4.82
C TYR A 261 -19.85 -9.35 -4.42
N HIS A 262 -20.44 -8.18 -4.44
CA HIS A 262 -19.80 -6.92 -4.07
C HIS A 262 -20.43 -6.27 -2.83
N SER A 263 -19.72 -5.32 -2.23
CA SER A 263 -20.23 -4.52 -1.11
C SER A 263 -21.43 -3.67 -1.52
N ALA A 264 -22.26 -3.32 -0.53
CA ALA A 264 -23.44 -2.48 -0.75
C ALA A 264 -23.11 -0.97 -0.89
N SER A 265 -21.86 -0.57 -0.64
CA SER A 265 -21.49 0.85 -0.53
C SER A 265 -20.26 1.20 -1.37
N PHE A 266 -20.21 2.44 -1.80
CA PHE A 266 -19.03 3.09 -2.35
C PHE A 266 -18.20 3.68 -1.22
N TRP A 267 -16.87 3.53 -1.31
CA TRP A 267 -15.94 4.11 -0.37
C TRP A 267 -15.03 5.10 -1.10
N GLY A 268 -15.17 6.40 -0.81
CA GLY A 268 -14.45 7.46 -1.52
C GLY A 268 -12.93 7.26 -1.51
N ARG A 269 -12.36 6.86 -0.37
CA ARG A 269 -10.93 6.56 -0.26
C ARG A 269 -10.51 5.38 -1.13
N ALA A 270 -11.31 4.33 -1.24
CA ALA A 270 -11.02 3.17 -2.08
C ALA A 270 -10.98 3.54 -3.57
N ASN A 271 -11.95 4.34 -4.04
CA ASN A 271 -11.94 4.88 -5.40
C ASN A 271 -10.70 5.76 -5.65
N ALA A 272 -10.32 6.59 -4.67
CA ALA A 272 -9.10 7.39 -4.76
C ALA A 272 -7.83 6.52 -4.84
N TRP A 273 -7.75 5.42 -4.08
CA TRP A 273 -6.64 4.47 -4.17
C TRP A 273 -6.56 3.78 -5.53
N TYR A 274 -7.71 3.39 -6.10
CA TYR A 274 -7.75 2.80 -7.43
C TYR A 274 -7.23 3.78 -8.49
N PHE A 275 -7.69 5.03 -8.45
CA PHE A 275 -7.24 6.07 -9.35
C PHE A 275 -5.73 6.37 -9.20
N LEU A 276 -5.26 6.50 -7.96
CA LEU A 276 -3.83 6.71 -7.68
C LEU A 276 -2.96 5.54 -8.16
N ALA A 277 -3.46 4.31 -8.03
CA ALA A 277 -2.77 3.13 -8.54
C ALA A 277 -2.60 3.16 -10.06
N LEU A 278 -3.63 3.59 -10.79
CA LEU A 278 -3.54 3.76 -12.25
C LEU A 278 -2.48 4.81 -12.62
N VAL A 279 -2.44 5.94 -11.92
CA VAL A 279 -1.44 6.99 -12.15
C VAL A 279 -0.02 6.44 -11.90
N ASP A 280 0.22 5.82 -10.74
CA ASP A 280 1.52 5.25 -10.36
C ASP A 280 2.01 4.18 -11.35
N ILE A 281 1.08 3.38 -11.91
CA ILE A 281 1.42 2.33 -12.87
C ILE A 281 1.72 2.91 -14.24
N LEU A 282 0.86 3.81 -14.73
CA LEU A 282 1.03 4.42 -16.06
C LEU A 282 2.32 5.25 -16.14
N GLU A 283 2.75 5.85 -15.03
CA GLU A 283 4.03 6.59 -14.95
C GLU A 283 5.23 5.69 -15.21
N VAL A 284 5.17 4.42 -14.83
CA VAL A 284 6.31 3.48 -14.90
C VAL A 284 6.14 2.37 -15.94
N MET A 285 4.96 2.23 -16.51
CA MET A 285 4.66 1.23 -17.52
C MET A 285 5.49 1.46 -18.79
N PRO A 286 6.07 0.42 -19.40
CA PRO A 286 6.77 0.56 -20.66
C PRO A 286 5.83 1.10 -21.76
N THR A 287 6.29 2.10 -22.50
CA THR A 287 5.64 2.54 -23.75
C THR A 287 6.20 1.69 -24.87
N ASN A 288 5.40 0.84 -25.47
CA ASN A 288 5.78 0.10 -26.69
C ASN A 288 5.73 1.03 -27.90
#